data_1b4da9002fff364e390309a01edf2ced
#
_entry.id   1b4da9002fff364e390309a01edf2ced
#
_cell.length_a   1.000
_cell.length_b   1.000
_cell.length_c   1.000
_cell.angle_alpha   90.00
_cell.angle_beta   90.00
_cell.angle_gamma   90.00
#
_symmetry.space_group_name_H-M   'P 1'
#
loop_
_entity.id
_entity.type
_entity.pdbx_description
1 polymer ?
#
loop_
_entity_poly.entity_id
_entity_poly.type
_entity_poly.pdbx_seq_one_letter_code
_entity_poly.pdbx_strand_id
1 'polypeptide(L)'
;MARKEPKSLESLLPRVLARLAEESGKGRSLAPVWAAAVGPQIAKHTSPYTLQGGTLVVTVASAEWARTLSLEQSSVCERLNDRMGAGAVTALSFRLG
;
A
#
# COMPACT_ATOMS: atom_id res chain seq x y z
N MET A 1 -10.52 2.22 -31.59
CA MET A 1 -10.36 2.90 -30.88
C MET A 1 -10.53 2.60 -29.58
N ALA A 2 -11.37 3.02 -29.09
CA ALA A 2 -11.52 2.80 -27.73
C ALA A 2 -11.46 1.40 -27.31
N ARG A 3 -11.67 0.55 -28.16
CA ARG A 3 -11.77 -0.80 -27.83
C ARG A 3 -10.60 -1.35 -27.18
N LYS A 4 -9.46 -0.92 -27.43
CA LYS A 4 -8.36 -1.47 -26.76
C LYS A 4 -8.27 -0.98 -25.39
N GLU A 5 -8.88 0.12 -25.14
CA GLU A 5 -8.79 0.73 -23.87
C GLU A 5 -9.21 -0.08 -22.71
N PRO A 6 -10.30 -0.82 -22.78
CA PRO A 6 -10.70 -1.60 -21.61
C PRO A 6 -9.62 -2.55 -21.17
N LYS A 7 -8.94 -3.16 -22.13
CA LYS A 7 -7.92 -4.07 -21.79
C LYS A 7 -6.73 -3.35 -21.20
N SER A 8 -6.37 -2.22 -21.76
CA SER A 8 -5.29 -1.44 -21.23
C SER A 8 -5.58 -0.95 -19.84
N LEU A 9 -6.82 -0.54 -19.61
CA LEU A 9 -7.19 -0.05 -18.31
C LEU A 9 -7.07 -1.14 -17.26
N GLU A 10 -7.48 -2.32 -17.59
CA GLU A 10 -7.33 -3.42 -16.67
C GLU A 10 -5.90 -3.65 -16.29
N SER A 11 -5.01 -3.60 -17.25
CA SER A 11 -3.60 -3.81 -16.98
C SER A 11 -3.02 -2.72 -16.14
N LEU A 12 -3.52 -1.52 -16.27
CA LEU A 12 -2.96 -0.38 -15.59
C LEU A 12 -3.60 -0.02 -14.28
N LEU A 13 -4.75 -0.62 -13.96
CA LEU A 13 -5.46 -0.27 -12.74
C LEU A 13 -4.60 -0.24 -11.49
N PRO A 14 -3.80 -1.24 -11.21
CA PRO A 14 -2.98 -1.17 -9.98
C PRO A 14 -2.02 -0.02 -9.98
N ARG A 15 -1.44 0.30 -11.14
CA ARG A 15 -0.54 1.41 -11.21
C ARG A 15 -1.24 2.73 -11.05
N VAL A 16 -2.44 2.83 -11.61
CA VAL A 16 -3.22 4.05 -11.49
C VAL A 16 -3.57 4.31 -10.03
N LEU A 17 -3.95 3.27 -9.31
CA LEU A 17 -4.27 3.42 -7.91
C LEU A 17 -3.06 3.89 -7.11
N ALA A 18 -1.91 3.30 -7.37
CA ALA A 18 -0.70 3.68 -6.67
C ALA A 18 -0.33 5.12 -6.98
N ARG A 19 -0.49 5.51 -8.23
CA ARG A 19 -0.17 6.86 -8.63
C ARG A 19 -1.10 7.88 -8.00
N LEU A 20 -2.38 7.56 -7.92
CA LEU A 20 -3.33 8.46 -7.29
C LEU A 20 -3.00 8.67 -5.82
N ALA A 21 -2.64 7.60 -5.12
CA ALA A 21 -2.25 7.70 -3.74
C ALA A 21 -1.01 8.56 -3.59
N GLU A 22 -0.07 8.38 -4.49
CA GLU A 22 1.16 9.13 -4.48
C GLU A 22 0.89 10.61 -4.71
N GLU A 23 0.08 10.91 -5.68
CA GLU A 23 -0.23 12.29 -6.01
C GLU A 23 -0.97 12.99 -4.90
N SER A 24 -1.86 12.29 -4.23
CA SER A 24 -2.61 12.90 -3.16
C SER A 24 -1.77 13.07 -1.91
N GLY A 25 -0.65 12.36 -1.83
CA GLY A 25 0.20 12.39 -0.64
C GLY A 25 -0.47 11.75 0.55
N LYS A 26 -1.51 10.97 0.32
CA LYS A 26 -2.24 10.33 1.38
C LYS A 26 -2.44 8.87 1.09
N GLY A 27 -2.46 8.05 2.11
CA GLY A 27 -2.70 6.64 1.95
C GLY A 27 -4.14 6.24 2.12
N ARG A 28 -5.04 7.22 2.15
CA ARG A 28 -6.44 6.96 2.40
C ARG A 28 -7.07 5.98 1.42
N SER A 29 -6.76 6.13 0.14
CA SER A 29 -7.30 5.24 -0.87
C SER A 29 -6.73 3.83 -0.76
N LEU A 30 -5.68 3.66 0.02
CA LEU A 30 -5.06 2.35 0.20
C LEU A 30 -5.52 1.66 1.47
N ALA A 31 -6.33 2.31 2.29
CA ALA A 31 -6.77 1.74 3.55
C ALA A 31 -7.41 0.35 3.39
N PRO A 32 -8.33 0.14 2.44
CA PRO A 32 -8.91 -1.18 2.28
C PRO A 32 -7.89 -2.22 1.83
N VAL A 33 -6.96 -1.83 0.97
CA VAL A 33 -5.92 -2.72 0.50
C VAL A 33 -5.00 -3.09 1.65
N TRP A 34 -4.65 -2.10 2.45
CA TRP A 34 -3.79 -2.31 3.60
C TRP A 34 -4.44 -3.28 4.59
N ALA A 35 -5.70 -3.03 4.93
CA ALA A 35 -6.41 -3.89 5.87
C ALA A 35 -6.50 -5.31 5.37
N ALA A 36 -6.71 -5.50 4.08
CA ALA A 36 -6.79 -6.83 3.50
C ALA A 36 -5.42 -7.52 3.52
N ALA A 37 -4.36 -6.75 3.37
CA ALA A 37 -3.02 -7.32 3.33
C ALA A 37 -2.51 -7.72 4.71
N VAL A 38 -2.77 -6.91 5.73
CA VAL A 38 -2.23 -7.18 7.06
C VAL A 38 -3.23 -7.81 8.02
N GLY A 39 -4.51 -7.73 7.71
CA GLY A 39 -5.54 -8.29 8.56
C GLY A 39 -6.10 -7.28 9.53
N PRO A 40 -7.29 -7.55 10.08
CA PRO A 40 -7.99 -6.57 10.92
C PRO A 40 -7.28 -6.25 12.22
N GLN A 41 -6.56 -7.20 12.79
CA GLN A 41 -5.85 -6.95 14.04
C GLN A 41 -4.79 -5.88 13.87
N ILE A 42 -3.95 -6.03 12.87
CA ILE A 42 -2.89 -5.08 12.61
C ILE A 42 -3.47 -3.76 12.10
N ALA A 43 -4.50 -3.85 11.27
CA ALA A 43 -5.10 -2.66 10.69
C ALA A 43 -5.72 -1.74 11.73
N LYS A 44 -6.07 -2.26 12.91
CA LYS A 44 -6.62 -1.43 13.97
C LYS A 44 -5.60 -0.46 14.53
N HIS A 45 -4.33 -0.81 14.46
CA HIS A 45 -3.26 -0.05 15.09
C HIS A 45 -2.34 0.63 14.09
N THR A 46 -2.64 0.49 12.81
CA THR A 46 -1.78 1.03 11.75
C THR A 46 -2.65 1.56 10.64
N SER A 47 -2.11 2.48 9.86
CA SER A 47 -2.82 2.94 8.67
C SER A 47 -1.83 3.44 7.65
N PRO A 48 -2.11 3.24 6.36
CA PRO A 48 -1.23 3.76 5.33
C PRO A 48 -1.34 5.28 5.31
N TYR A 49 -0.20 5.94 5.23
CA TYR A 49 -0.15 7.39 5.26
C TYR A 49 0.09 7.97 3.86
N THR A 50 1.13 7.51 3.19
CA THR A 50 1.41 7.98 1.84
C THR A 50 2.26 6.95 1.12
N LEU A 51 2.18 6.95 -0.20
CA LEU A 51 3.00 6.06 -1.03
C LEU A 51 3.77 6.94 -2.00
N GLN A 52 5.09 6.88 -1.92
CA GLN A 52 5.94 7.69 -2.78
C GLN A 52 7.13 6.85 -3.24
N GLY A 53 7.33 6.78 -4.54
CA GLY A 53 8.47 6.07 -5.10
C GLY A 53 8.56 4.62 -4.67
N GLY A 54 7.42 3.97 -4.47
CA GLY A 54 7.40 2.58 -4.06
C GLY A 54 7.53 2.37 -2.57
N THR A 55 7.76 3.43 -1.79
CA THR A 55 7.83 3.32 -0.34
C THR A 55 6.49 3.71 0.26
N LEU A 56 5.88 2.78 0.97
CA LEU A 56 4.64 3.04 1.66
C LEU A 56 4.96 3.46 3.09
N VAL A 57 4.58 4.67 3.45
CA VAL A 57 4.75 5.15 4.82
C VAL A 57 3.50 4.77 5.59
N VAL A 58 3.69 4.10 6.69
CA VAL A 58 2.58 3.61 7.50
C VAL A 58 2.63 4.29 8.87
N THR A 59 1.50 4.83 9.29
CA THR A 59 1.38 5.38 10.62
C THR A 59 1.09 4.23 11.57
N VAL A 60 1.88 4.14 12.64
CA VAL A 60 1.73 3.06 13.61
C VAL A 60 1.46 3.65 14.99
N ALA A 61 0.73 2.92 15.80
CA ALA A 61 0.36 3.37 17.14
C ALA A 61 1.53 3.33 18.11
N SER A 62 2.52 2.49 17.85
CA SER A 62 3.68 2.38 18.75
C SER A 62 4.88 1.90 17.98
N ALA A 63 6.05 2.08 18.59
CA ALA A 63 7.30 1.61 17.99
C ALA A 63 7.31 0.09 17.86
N GLU A 64 6.58 -0.60 18.70
CA GLU A 64 6.51 -2.05 18.64
C GLU A 64 5.83 -2.52 17.36
N TRP A 65 4.81 -1.79 16.93
CA TRP A 65 4.14 -2.12 15.69
C TRP A 65 5.08 -1.91 14.50
N ALA A 66 5.89 -0.85 14.56
CA ALA A 66 6.86 -0.60 13.51
C ALA A 66 7.86 -1.76 13.44
N ARG A 67 8.32 -2.23 14.58
CA ARG A 67 9.26 -3.33 14.61
C ARG A 67 8.63 -4.61 14.06
N THR A 68 7.42 -4.91 14.49
CA THR A 68 6.72 -6.11 14.03
C THR A 68 6.56 -6.09 12.52
N LEU A 69 6.11 -4.97 11.97
CA LEU A 69 5.89 -4.86 10.54
C LEU A 69 7.20 -4.86 9.77
N SER A 70 8.25 -4.33 10.38
CA SER A 70 9.56 -4.33 9.75
C SER A 70 10.06 -5.76 9.54
N LEU A 71 9.81 -6.63 10.50
CA LEU A 71 10.21 -8.01 10.40
C LEU A 71 9.41 -8.76 9.34
N GLU A 72 8.18 -8.29 9.09
CA GLU A 72 7.30 -8.92 8.11
C GLU A 72 7.25 -8.14 6.80
N GLN A 73 8.19 -7.24 6.61
CA GLN A 73 8.14 -6.33 5.47
C GLN A 73 8.00 -7.03 4.12
N SER A 74 8.79 -8.06 3.89
CA SER A 74 8.72 -8.77 2.62
C SER A 74 7.34 -9.36 2.36
N SER A 75 6.78 -10.01 3.36
CA SER A 75 5.46 -10.61 3.25
C SER A 75 4.39 -9.57 3.01
N VAL A 76 4.48 -8.46 3.73
CA VAL A 76 3.49 -7.40 3.61
C VAL A 76 3.57 -6.78 2.23
N CYS A 77 4.78 -6.51 1.75
CA CYS A 77 4.94 -5.95 0.42
C CYS A 77 4.40 -6.90 -0.65
N GLU A 78 4.64 -8.20 -0.48
CA GLU A 78 4.13 -9.19 -1.39
C GLU A 78 2.61 -9.15 -1.45
N ARG A 79 1.97 -9.13 -0.31
CA ARG A 79 0.52 -9.10 -0.24
C ARG A 79 -0.06 -7.82 -0.83
N LEU A 80 0.62 -6.71 -0.59
CA LEU A 80 0.18 -5.44 -1.17
C LEU A 80 0.32 -5.49 -2.68
N ASN A 81 1.43 -6.02 -3.16
CA ASN A 81 1.67 -6.07 -4.60
C ASN A 81 0.73 -7.03 -5.31
N ASP A 82 0.28 -8.06 -4.62
CA ASP A 82 -0.72 -8.96 -5.18
C ASP A 82 -2.02 -8.22 -5.49
N ARG A 83 -2.30 -7.19 -4.74
CA ARG A 83 -3.51 -6.41 -4.91
C ARG A 83 -3.31 -5.17 -5.76
N MET A 84 -2.13 -4.60 -5.73
CA MET A 84 -1.86 -3.34 -6.40
C MET A 84 -1.04 -3.48 -7.67
N GLY A 85 -0.40 -4.63 -7.86
CA GLY A 85 0.45 -4.85 -9.03
C GLY A 85 1.89 -5.02 -8.61
N ALA A 86 2.63 -5.84 -9.36
CA ALA A 86 4.01 -6.14 -9.06
C ALA A 86 4.84 -4.86 -9.01
N GLY A 87 5.61 -4.70 -7.98
CA GLY A 87 6.51 -3.56 -7.85
C GLY A 87 5.85 -2.28 -7.36
N ALA A 88 4.55 -2.31 -7.05
CA ALA A 88 3.87 -1.12 -6.57
C ALA A 88 4.44 -0.66 -5.23
N VAL A 89 4.72 -1.59 -4.35
CA VAL A 89 5.31 -1.29 -3.05
C VAL A 89 6.59 -2.07 -2.91
N THR A 90 7.71 -1.38 -2.77
CA THR A 90 9.01 -2.04 -2.66
C THR A 90 9.58 -1.95 -1.26
N ALA A 91 9.08 -1.04 -0.44
CA ALA A 91 9.56 -0.87 0.92
C ALA A 91 8.49 -0.27 1.79
N LEU A 92 8.62 -0.48 3.09
CA LEU A 92 7.75 0.14 4.07
C LEU A 92 8.57 1.10 4.92
N SER A 93 7.95 2.17 5.33
CA SER A 93 8.55 3.10 6.27
C SER A 93 7.48 3.39 7.31
N PHE A 94 7.86 3.79 8.51
CA PHE A 94 6.91 3.92 9.59
C PHE A 94 7.01 5.28 10.26
N ARG A 95 5.87 5.76 10.73
CA ARG A 95 5.83 6.98 11.52
C ARG A 95 4.87 6.75 12.68
N LEU A 96 5.18 7.35 13.81
CA LEU A 96 4.29 7.26 14.96
C LEU A 96 3.19 8.30 14.83
N GLY A 97 2.00 7.93 15.20
CA GLY A 97 0.91 8.89 15.10
C GLY A 97 -0.31 8.52 15.88
#